data_f44e472e91471c319b595de27ea4f4d7
#
_entry.id   f44e472e91471c319b595de27ea4f4d7
#
_cell.length_a   1.000
_cell.length_b   1.000
_cell.length_c   1.000
_cell.angle_alpha   90.00
_cell.angle_beta   90.00
_cell.angle_gamma   90.00
#
_symmetry.space_group_name_H-M   'P 1'
#
loop_
_entity.id
_entity.type
_entity.pdbx_description
1 polymer ?
#
loop_
_entity_poly.entity_id
_entity_poly.type
_entity_poly.pdbx_seq_one_letter_code
_entity_poly.pdbx_strand_id
1 'polypeptide(L)'
;MARGAWKNRWTFMLATAGSAIGLGNIWKLPYMIGVNGGSAFVLVFIACILLVGIPLMMTEIMLGRRAQKNPLDAMQTLALEANAHTRWRLLGGMGMLTGVLILSFYSVIGGWVLSYISSSVQNTFTHINAAQSSSNFNALLANPSKLIFWHSLFMLMTMGVVARGVSSGLERANNFLIPALFAILFVLLGYSMSVGDMHAAAHFMFTPDFSKITPVVVLSALGHAFFSLSLGMGSVMVYGSYLQRNVSIAQTTIYIALVDTMLGLLVGLAIYALVFANHLQPNADPGLIFQTLPIAFGAMPAGSFIATLFFILVAFAAWTSAISLVEPTIAWVVENTNINRKLGCLLLGSLIWLIGISVVLSFNVWQDVKLVFGLGIFDSLDKLTSTILLPTGGLLMAIFAGYFMQKQHVFEELRLKPLAFKCWKIANNIIAPIAILAVFFYLFGLVK
;
A
#
# COMPACT_ATOMS: atom_id res chain seq x y z
N MET A 1 8.80 22.05 -19.05
CA MET A 1 9.28 20.71 -19.48
C MET A 1 8.06 19.88 -19.91
N ALA A 2 8.17 19.03 -20.93
CA ALA A 2 7.08 18.15 -21.31
C ALA A 2 6.77 17.20 -20.16
N ARG A 3 5.51 17.13 -19.75
CA ARG A 3 5.01 16.25 -18.70
C ARG A 3 5.12 14.81 -19.17
N GLY A 4 5.61 13.90 -18.32
CA GLY A 4 5.63 12.48 -18.64
C GLY A 4 4.23 11.95 -18.95
N ALA A 5 4.12 11.02 -19.90
CA ALA A 5 2.89 10.31 -20.22
C ALA A 5 3.19 8.81 -20.30
N TRP A 6 2.24 7.96 -19.89
CA TRP A 6 2.36 6.53 -20.07
C TRP A 6 2.35 6.18 -21.57
N LYS A 7 3.24 5.31 -22.01
CA LYS A 7 3.32 4.91 -23.42
C LYS A 7 2.06 4.22 -23.91
N ASN A 8 1.44 3.41 -23.05
CA ASN A 8 0.21 2.69 -23.38
C ASN A 8 -0.59 2.33 -22.12
N ARG A 9 -1.78 1.73 -22.31
CA ARG A 9 -2.67 1.30 -21.24
C ARG A 9 -1.99 0.29 -20.29
N TRP A 10 -1.20 -0.64 -20.82
CA TRP A 10 -0.57 -1.70 -20.03
C TRP A 10 0.46 -1.14 -19.05
N THR A 11 1.29 -0.19 -19.48
CA THR A 11 2.28 0.44 -18.60
C THR A 11 1.62 1.23 -17.47
N PHE A 12 0.49 1.89 -17.74
CA PHE A 12 -0.34 2.51 -16.68
C PHE A 12 -0.90 1.47 -15.72
N MET A 13 -1.48 0.37 -16.24
CA MET A 13 -2.05 -0.69 -15.40
C MET A 13 -0.98 -1.35 -14.53
N LEU A 14 0.20 -1.67 -15.08
CA LEU A 14 1.31 -2.21 -14.32
C LEU A 14 1.81 -1.22 -13.26
N ALA A 15 2.00 0.05 -13.62
CA ALA A 15 2.47 1.05 -12.66
C ALA A 15 1.49 1.26 -11.51
N THR A 16 0.18 1.33 -11.80
CA THR A 16 -0.85 1.53 -10.77
C THR A 16 -1.08 0.25 -9.96
N ALA A 17 -1.04 -0.92 -10.59
CA ALA A 17 -1.02 -2.19 -9.86
C ALA A 17 0.22 -2.29 -8.96
N GLY A 18 1.42 -1.91 -9.45
CA GLY A 18 2.63 -1.87 -8.64
C GLY A 18 2.59 -0.83 -7.51
N SER A 19 1.82 0.24 -7.66
CA SER A 19 1.54 1.18 -6.56
C SER A 19 0.66 0.53 -5.49
N ALA A 20 -0.34 -0.23 -5.89
CA ALA A 20 -1.26 -0.94 -4.99
C ALA A 20 -0.57 -2.16 -4.35
N ILE A 21 0.08 -3.01 -5.16
CA ILE A 21 0.80 -4.20 -4.69
C ILE A 21 2.03 -3.80 -3.88
N GLY A 22 1.89 -3.76 -2.57
CA GLY A 22 2.96 -3.35 -1.65
C GLY A 22 3.10 -4.26 -0.44
N LEU A 23 3.78 -3.77 0.59
CA LEU A 23 3.83 -4.43 1.90
C LEU A 23 2.44 -4.65 2.48
N GLY A 24 1.45 -3.83 2.08
CA GLY A 24 0.05 -4.01 2.44
C GLY A 24 -0.44 -5.41 2.14
N ASN A 25 -0.20 -5.90 0.94
CA ASN A 25 -0.73 -7.18 0.46
C ASN A 25 0.10 -8.38 0.90
N ILE A 26 1.42 -8.21 1.04
CA ILE A 26 2.31 -9.33 1.32
C ILE A 26 2.56 -9.48 2.82
N TRP A 27 2.54 -8.39 3.57
CA TRP A 27 2.76 -8.37 5.01
C TRP A 27 1.49 -8.11 5.81
N LYS A 28 0.84 -6.95 5.58
CA LYS A 28 -0.27 -6.50 6.43
C LYS A 28 -1.55 -7.33 6.20
N LEU A 29 -1.85 -7.72 4.95
CA LEU A 29 -3.06 -8.50 4.65
C LEU A 29 -3.04 -9.90 5.29
N PRO A 30 -2.00 -10.74 5.13
CA PRO A 30 -1.95 -12.03 5.84
C PRO A 30 -2.05 -11.84 7.36
N TYR A 31 -1.30 -10.91 7.94
CA TYR A 31 -1.42 -10.60 9.36
C TYR A 31 -2.86 -10.26 9.77
N MET A 32 -3.53 -9.35 9.02
CA MET A 32 -4.91 -8.93 9.31
C MET A 32 -5.92 -10.08 9.18
N ILE A 33 -5.72 -10.97 8.22
CA ILE A 33 -6.52 -12.20 8.08
C ILE A 33 -6.35 -13.06 9.34
N GLY A 34 -5.12 -13.25 9.82
CA GLY A 34 -4.82 -14.07 11.00
C GLY A 34 -5.49 -13.58 12.28
N VAL A 35 -5.36 -12.29 12.58
CA VAL A 35 -5.88 -11.71 13.83
C VAL A 35 -7.38 -11.39 13.81
N ASN A 36 -7.99 -11.30 12.62
CA ASN A 36 -9.39 -10.92 12.47
C ASN A 36 -10.31 -12.08 12.02
N GLY A 37 -9.94 -13.32 12.32
CA GLY A 37 -10.83 -14.47 12.17
C GLY A 37 -10.83 -15.11 10.76
N GLY A 38 -9.73 -15.01 10.01
CA GLY A 38 -9.55 -15.74 8.75
C GLY A 38 -10.53 -15.30 7.67
N SER A 39 -11.43 -16.21 7.30
CA SER A 39 -12.43 -16.02 6.24
C SER A 39 -13.37 -14.84 6.45
N ALA A 40 -13.72 -14.55 7.70
CA ALA A 40 -14.57 -13.40 8.04
C ALA A 40 -13.94 -12.09 7.54
N PHE A 41 -12.64 -11.90 7.83
CA PHE A 41 -11.91 -10.74 7.34
C PHE A 41 -11.83 -10.71 5.82
N VAL A 42 -11.51 -11.84 5.16
CA VAL A 42 -11.40 -11.92 3.69
C VAL A 42 -12.69 -11.51 3.02
N LEU A 43 -13.84 -12.01 3.50
CA LEU A 43 -15.15 -11.65 2.95
C LEU A 43 -15.46 -10.16 3.07
N VAL A 44 -15.24 -9.58 4.26
CA VAL A 44 -15.48 -8.17 4.51
C VAL A 44 -14.49 -7.31 3.71
N PHE A 45 -13.22 -7.72 3.61
CA PHE A 45 -12.21 -7.02 2.82
C PHE A 45 -12.61 -6.95 1.34
N ILE A 46 -13.03 -8.08 0.74
CA ILE A 46 -13.50 -8.10 -0.65
C ILE A 46 -14.72 -7.18 -0.82
N ALA A 47 -15.67 -7.22 0.12
CA ALA A 47 -16.82 -6.31 0.08
C ALA A 47 -16.39 -4.82 0.15
N CYS A 48 -15.44 -4.48 1.01
CA CYS A 48 -14.86 -3.12 1.11
C CYS A 48 -14.17 -2.69 -0.20
N ILE A 49 -13.39 -3.59 -0.83
CA ILE A 49 -12.77 -3.32 -2.13
C ILE A 49 -13.84 -3.03 -3.19
N LEU A 50 -14.88 -3.84 -3.28
CA LEU A 50 -15.92 -3.70 -4.29
C LEU A 50 -16.80 -2.45 -4.09
N LEU A 51 -17.24 -2.20 -2.85
CA LEU A 51 -18.25 -1.18 -2.54
C LEU A 51 -17.62 0.20 -2.27
N VAL A 52 -16.39 0.26 -1.78
CA VAL A 52 -15.70 1.51 -1.40
C VAL A 52 -14.44 1.70 -2.21
N GLY A 53 -13.56 0.73 -2.26
CA GLY A 53 -12.25 0.84 -2.90
C GLY A 53 -12.32 1.16 -4.39
N ILE A 54 -13.04 0.36 -5.17
CA ILE A 54 -13.18 0.56 -6.63
C ILE A 54 -13.81 1.92 -6.95
N PRO A 55 -14.96 2.32 -6.36
CA PRO A 55 -15.55 3.62 -6.64
C PRO A 55 -14.64 4.80 -6.32
N LEU A 56 -13.92 4.75 -5.20
CA LEU A 56 -12.98 5.80 -4.81
C LEU A 56 -11.75 5.83 -5.72
N MET A 57 -11.20 4.68 -6.11
CA MET A 57 -10.08 4.62 -7.05
C MET A 57 -10.49 5.20 -8.43
N MET A 58 -11.70 4.89 -8.90
CA MET A 58 -12.24 5.52 -10.11
C MET A 58 -12.30 7.03 -9.96
N THR A 59 -12.73 7.51 -8.82
CA THR A 59 -12.80 8.94 -8.50
C THR A 59 -11.42 9.57 -8.52
N GLU A 60 -10.44 8.99 -7.84
CA GLU A 60 -9.08 9.53 -7.76
C GLU A 60 -8.38 9.57 -9.12
N ILE A 61 -8.50 8.49 -9.93
CA ILE A 61 -8.01 8.47 -11.32
C ILE A 61 -8.69 9.54 -12.16
N MET A 62 -10.00 9.69 -12.02
CA MET A 62 -10.81 10.69 -12.76
C MET A 62 -10.35 12.11 -12.45
N LEU A 63 -10.18 12.45 -11.18
CA LEU A 63 -9.70 13.76 -10.74
C LEU A 63 -8.33 14.07 -11.35
N GLY A 64 -7.40 13.11 -11.26
CA GLY A 64 -6.07 13.25 -11.84
C GLY A 64 -6.09 13.41 -13.34
N ARG A 65 -6.84 12.55 -14.07
CA ARG A 65 -6.91 12.57 -15.54
C ARG A 65 -7.55 13.85 -16.08
N ARG A 66 -8.60 14.35 -15.40
CA ARG A 66 -9.27 15.58 -15.83
C ARG A 66 -8.35 16.79 -15.67
N ALA A 67 -7.71 16.92 -14.52
CA ALA A 67 -6.86 18.07 -14.23
C ALA A 67 -5.51 18.03 -14.95
N GLN A 68 -4.95 16.83 -15.18
CA GLN A 68 -3.61 16.62 -15.74
C GLN A 68 -2.52 17.43 -15.02
N LYS A 69 -2.57 17.50 -13.71
CA LYS A 69 -1.64 18.23 -12.82
C LYS A 69 -1.27 17.37 -11.62
N ASN A 70 -0.24 17.82 -10.86
CA ASN A 70 0.04 17.25 -9.56
C ASN A 70 -1.19 17.39 -8.63
N PRO A 71 -1.31 16.61 -7.54
CA PRO A 71 -2.54 16.56 -6.75
C PRO A 71 -2.99 17.91 -6.18
N LEU A 72 -2.07 18.76 -5.73
CA LEU A 72 -2.39 20.06 -5.16
C LEU A 72 -3.01 20.98 -6.21
N ASP A 73 -2.35 21.13 -7.36
CA ASP A 73 -2.80 22.00 -8.45
C ASP A 73 -4.00 21.39 -9.19
N ALA A 74 -4.12 20.04 -9.21
CA ALA A 74 -5.28 19.36 -9.74
C ALA A 74 -6.55 19.76 -8.97
N MET A 75 -6.50 19.64 -7.64
CA MET A 75 -7.65 20.00 -6.80
C MET A 75 -7.98 21.49 -6.87
N GLN A 76 -6.98 22.36 -6.99
CA GLN A 76 -7.21 23.80 -7.20
C GLN A 76 -7.94 24.07 -8.53
N THR A 77 -7.46 23.45 -9.62
CA THR A 77 -8.04 23.63 -10.97
C THR A 77 -9.48 23.12 -11.03
N LEU A 78 -9.72 21.93 -10.46
CA LEU A 78 -11.05 21.33 -10.42
C LEU A 78 -12.01 22.11 -9.51
N ALA A 79 -11.53 22.70 -8.42
CA ALA A 79 -12.33 23.57 -7.56
C ALA A 79 -12.79 24.83 -8.31
N LEU A 80 -11.90 25.47 -9.08
CA LEU A 80 -12.26 26.61 -9.92
C LEU A 80 -13.27 26.22 -11.03
N GLU A 81 -13.06 25.07 -11.68
CA GLU A 81 -13.99 24.54 -12.68
C GLU A 81 -15.39 24.26 -12.12
N ALA A 82 -15.44 23.83 -10.85
CA ALA A 82 -16.68 23.53 -10.13
C ALA A 82 -17.32 24.75 -9.45
N ASN A 83 -16.77 25.95 -9.61
CA ASN A 83 -17.13 27.15 -8.84
C ASN A 83 -17.10 26.93 -7.31
N ALA A 84 -16.22 26.06 -6.83
CA ALA A 84 -16.02 25.74 -5.43
C ALA A 84 -14.84 26.53 -4.83
N HIS A 85 -14.77 26.55 -3.50
CA HIS A 85 -13.72 27.30 -2.82
C HIS A 85 -12.33 26.70 -3.09
N THR A 86 -11.36 27.54 -3.41
CA THR A 86 -9.96 27.13 -3.73
C THR A 86 -9.24 26.39 -2.59
N ARG A 87 -9.76 26.43 -1.36
CA ARG A 87 -9.24 25.62 -0.24
C ARG A 87 -9.25 24.11 -0.49
N TRP A 88 -10.03 23.62 -1.47
CA TRP A 88 -9.98 22.22 -1.90
C TRP A 88 -8.57 21.78 -2.35
N ARG A 89 -7.71 22.72 -2.73
CA ARG A 89 -6.28 22.45 -2.99
C ARG A 89 -5.58 21.73 -1.82
N LEU A 90 -6.01 22.03 -0.58
CA LEU A 90 -5.42 21.43 0.63
C LEU A 90 -5.61 19.91 0.68
N LEU A 91 -6.67 19.39 0.05
CA LEU A 91 -6.87 17.94 -0.09
C LEU A 91 -5.72 17.28 -0.87
N GLY A 92 -5.30 17.86 -1.99
CA GLY A 92 -4.13 17.40 -2.72
C GLY A 92 -2.85 17.49 -1.91
N GLY A 93 -2.67 18.59 -1.16
CA GLY A 93 -1.53 18.78 -0.25
C GLY A 93 -1.50 17.75 0.89
N MET A 94 -2.67 17.44 1.46
CA MET A 94 -2.82 16.41 2.49
C MET A 94 -2.42 15.03 1.95
N GLY A 95 -2.86 14.67 0.75
CA GLY A 95 -2.45 13.42 0.10
C GLY A 95 -0.94 13.33 -0.09
N MET A 96 -0.31 14.40 -0.58
CA MET A 96 1.15 14.46 -0.73
C MET A 96 1.88 14.31 0.60
N LEU A 97 1.42 14.99 1.65
CA LEU A 97 1.98 14.86 3.01
C LEU A 97 1.83 13.43 3.53
N THR A 98 0.66 12.83 3.32
CA THR A 98 0.40 11.44 3.71
C THR A 98 1.39 10.49 3.05
N GLY A 99 1.66 10.64 1.75
CA GLY A 99 2.66 9.84 1.03
C GLY A 99 4.07 9.99 1.58
N VAL A 100 4.48 11.22 1.93
CA VAL A 100 5.78 11.52 2.58
C VAL A 100 5.89 10.85 3.94
N LEU A 101 4.86 10.97 4.79
CA LEU A 101 4.85 10.35 6.11
C LEU A 101 4.86 8.82 6.02
N ILE A 102 4.07 8.23 5.12
CA ILE A 102 4.09 6.78 4.91
C ILE A 102 5.48 6.34 4.46
N LEU A 103 6.08 6.98 3.46
CA LEU A 103 7.39 6.56 2.95
C LEU A 103 8.48 6.63 4.02
N SER A 104 8.38 7.53 5.00
CA SER A 104 9.38 7.65 6.07
C SER A 104 9.49 6.39 6.93
N PHE A 105 8.38 5.75 7.31
CA PHE A 105 8.41 4.49 8.06
C PHE A 105 8.43 3.25 7.14
N TYR A 106 7.80 3.32 5.99
CA TYR A 106 7.76 2.26 4.99
C TYR A 106 9.16 1.87 4.49
N SER A 107 10.03 2.86 4.31
CA SER A 107 11.42 2.62 3.90
C SER A 107 12.26 1.95 4.98
N VAL A 108 11.93 2.13 6.26
CA VAL A 108 12.57 1.40 7.38
C VAL A 108 12.19 -0.09 7.30
N ILE A 109 10.89 -0.39 7.10
CA ILE A 109 10.42 -1.77 6.90
C ILE A 109 11.02 -2.38 5.63
N GLY A 110 11.09 -1.61 4.53
CA GLY A 110 11.80 -2.01 3.31
C GLY A 110 13.28 -2.36 3.59
N GLY A 111 13.91 -1.61 4.47
CA GLY A 111 15.26 -1.91 4.97
C GLY A 111 15.34 -3.24 5.73
N TRP A 112 14.34 -3.58 6.58
CA TRP A 112 14.29 -4.89 7.24
C TRP A 112 14.21 -6.03 6.22
N VAL A 113 13.40 -5.86 5.18
CA VAL A 113 13.28 -6.84 4.10
C VAL A 113 14.62 -7.07 3.40
N LEU A 114 15.37 -6.01 3.08
CA LEU A 114 16.73 -6.13 2.50
C LEU A 114 17.69 -6.85 3.46
N SER A 115 17.63 -6.58 4.76
CA SER A 115 18.40 -7.28 5.77
C SER A 115 18.08 -8.78 5.79
N TYR A 116 16.81 -9.15 5.67
CA TYR A 116 16.35 -10.54 5.65
C TYR A 116 16.73 -11.29 4.37
N ILE A 117 16.81 -10.60 3.21
CA ILE A 117 17.41 -11.19 2.01
C ILE A 117 18.86 -11.60 2.32
N SER A 118 19.64 -10.69 2.91
CA SER A 118 21.04 -10.98 3.28
C SER A 118 21.15 -12.15 4.26
N SER A 119 20.29 -12.18 5.27
CA SER A 119 20.26 -13.27 6.27
C SER A 119 19.87 -14.62 5.66
N SER A 120 18.90 -14.63 4.72
CA SER A 120 18.46 -15.84 4.02
C SER A 120 19.58 -16.44 3.17
N VAL A 121 20.30 -15.61 2.42
CA VAL A 121 21.47 -16.04 1.61
C VAL A 121 22.57 -16.63 2.48
N GLN A 122 22.74 -16.12 3.71
CA GLN A 122 23.72 -16.63 4.68
C GLN A 122 23.24 -17.88 5.46
N ASN A 123 22.09 -18.44 5.10
CA ASN A 123 21.49 -19.60 5.78
C ASN A 123 21.18 -19.36 7.28
N THR A 124 20.98 -18.13 7.71
CA THR A 124 20.77 -17.78 9.14
C THR A 124 19.50 -18.42 9.71
N PHE A 125 18.54 -18.79 8.86
CA PHE A 125 17.24 -19.33 9.29
C PHE A 125 17.21 -20.86 9.35
N THR A 126 18.30 -21.56 9.04
CA THR A 126 18.36 -23.03 9.05
C THR A 126 18.17 -23.55 10.47
N HIS A 127 17.14 -24.38 10.68
CA HIS A 127 16.80 -25.04 11.95
C HIS A 127 16.66 -24.10 13.16
N ILE A 128 16.25 -22.83 12.95
CA ILE A 128 15.99 -21.90 14.05
C ILE A 128 14.68 -22.24 14.76
N ASN A 129 14.66 -22.05 16.08
CA ASN A 129 13.45 -22.12 16.89
C ASN A 129 12.82 -20.73 17.10
N ALA A 130 11.63 -20.69 17.74
CA ALA A 130 10.91 -19.45 17.96
C ALA A 130 11.68 -18.41 18.79
N ALA A 131 12.43 -18.85 19.81
CA ALA A 131 13.23 -17.97 20.64
C ALA A 131 14.39 -17.34 19.85
N GLN A 132 15.06 -18.12 19.02
CA GLN A 132 16.15 -17.65 18.16
C GLN A 132 15.61 -16.69 17.07
N SER A 133 14.47 -16.99 16.48
CA SER A 133 13.85 -16.12 15.47
C SER A 133 13.49 -14.76 16.06
N SER A 134 12.85 -14.74 17.23
CA SER A 134 12.52 -13.51 17.95
C SER A 134 13.79 -12.75 18.38
N SER A 135 14.81 -13.46 18.86
CA SER A 135 16.11 -12.87 19.23
C SER A 135 16.78 -12.19 18.02
N ASN A 136 16.80 -12.86 16.85
CA ASN A 136 17.37 -12.31 15.62
C ASN A 136 16.68 -11.03 15.18
N PHE A 137 15.34 -10.99 15.24
CA PHE A 137 14.56 -9.80 14.89
C PHE A 137 14.80 -8.67 15.90
N ASN A 138 14.76 -8.98 17.20
CA ASN A 138 15.02 -7.99 18.24
C ASN A 138 16.46 -7.45 18.18
N ALA A 139 17.44 -8.28 17.85
CA ALA A 139 18.83 -7.86 17.64
C ALA A 139 18.98 -6.92 16.43
N LEU A 140 18.19 -7.12 15.37
CA LEU A 140 18.11 -6.18 14.25
C LEU A 140 17.53 -4.83 14.70
N LEU A 141 16.39 -4.83 15.42
CA LEU A 141 15.73 -3.63 15.90
C LEU A 141 16.57 -2.85 16.91
N ALA A 142 17.31 -3.54 17.77
CA ALA A 142 18.19 -2.95 18.78
C ALA A 142 19.46 -2.30 18.20
N ASN A 143 19.79 -2.53 16.92
CA ASN A 143 21.01 -1.99 16.30
C ASN A 143 20.70 -0.82 15.36
N PRO A 144 20.80 0.45 15.82
CA PRO A 144 20.47 1.61 15.03
C PRO A 144 21.35 1.75 13.78
N SER A 145 22.64 1.45 13.85
CA SER A 145 23.55 1.58 12.71
C SER A 145 23.19 0.62 11.58
N LYS A 146 22.83 -0.63 11.92
CA LYS A 146 22.38 -1.63 10.93
C LYS A 146 21.05 -1.23 10.30
N LEU A 147 20.11 -0.73 11.09
CA LEU A 147 18.82 -0.23 10.59
C LEU A 147 19.00 0.99 9.68
N ILE A 148 19.83 1.96 10.06
CA ILE A 148 20.14 3.15 9.24
C ILE A 148 20.77 2.73 7.91
N PHE A 149 21.70 1.78 7.92
CA PHE A 149 22.31 1.29 6.68
C PHE A 149 21.27 0.74 5.70
N TRP A 150 20.41 -0.18 6.16
CA TRP A 150 19.41 -0.80 5.30
C TRP A 150 18.32 0.17 4.87
N HIS A 151 17.86 1.06 5.76
CA HIS A 151 16.95 2.16 5.43
C HIS A 151 17.55 3.08 4.36
N SER A 152 18.81 3.48 4.52
CA SER A 152 19.51 4.32 3.54
C SER A 152 19.60 3.64 2.17
N LEU A 153 19.94 2.35 2.14
CA LEU A 153 20.02 1.59 0.90
C LEU A 153 18.67 1.54 0.19
N PHE A 154 17.57 1.26 0.92
CA PHE A 154 16.23 1.23 0.35
C PHE A 154 15.80 2.61 -0.18
N MET A 155 16.10 3.69 0.55
CA MET A 155 15.84 5.06 0.11
C MET A 155 16.62 5.44 -1.14
N LEU A 156 17.92 5.10 -1.21
CA LEU A 156 18.75 5.35 -2.41
C LEU A 156 18.21 4.61 -3.63
N MET A 157 17.80 3.34 -3.47
CA MET A 157 17.17 2.57 -4.54
C MET A 157 15.88 3.26 -5.03
N THR A 158 15.02 3.69 -4.11
CA THR A 158 13.74 4.34 -4.42
C THR A 158 13.96 5.68 -5.14
N MET A 159 14.75 6.57 -4.56
CA MET A 159 15.02 7.90 -5.13
C MET A 159 15.80 7.80 -6.43
N GLY A 160 16.68 6.81 -6.60
CA GLY A 160 17.40 6.55 -7.84
C GLY A 160 16.49 6.22 -9.02
N VAL A 161 15.39 5.49 -8.80
CA VAL A 161 14.37 5.24 -9.82
C VAL A 161 13.55 6.49 -10.10
N VAL A 162 13.05 7.15 -9.05
CA VAL A 162 12.21 8.35 -9.20
C VAL A 162 12.94 9.48 -9.89
N ALA A 163 14.22 9.68 -9.62
CA ALA A 163 15.05 10.71 -10.25
C ALA A 163 15.21 10.54 -11.77
N ARG A 164 15.02 9.32 -12.30
CA ARG A 164 15.05 9.05 -13.74
C ARG A 164 13.79 9.47 -14.48
N GLY A 165 12.72 9.83 -13.76
CA GLY A 165 11.46 10.31 -14.34
C GLY A 165 10.47 9.20 -14.63
N VAL A 166 9.30 9.58 -15.20
CA VAL A 166 8.16 8.67 -15.38
C VAL A 166 8.49 7.55 -16.35
N SER A 167 8.85 7.86 -17.58
CA SER A 167 9.03 6.84 -18.65
C SER A 167 10.33 6.04 -18.51
N SER A 168 11.46 6.66 -18.13
CA SER A 168 12.75 5.99 -18.02
C SER A 168 13.05 5.40 -16.64
N GLY A 169 12.32 5.83 -15.62
CA GLY A 169 12.43 5.36 -14.24
C GLY A 169 11.25 4.48 -13.86
N LEU A 170 10.10 5.09 -13.54
CA LEU A 170 8.94 4.42 -12.99
C LEU A 170 8.39 3.34 -13.93
N GLU A 171 8.17 3.68 -15.20
CA GLU A 171 7.63 2.74 -16.20
C GLU A 171 8.57 1.54 -16.40
N ARG A 172 9.88 1.80 -16.56
CA ARG A 172 10.86 0.72 -16.74
C ARG A 172 10.99 -0.17 -15.52
N ALA A 173 10.98 0.43 -14.31
CA ALA A 173 11.03 -0.34 -13.06
C ALA A 173 9.79 -1.24 -12.93
N ASN A 174 8.58 -0.70 -13.10
CA ASN A 174 7.35 -1.48 -12.98
C ASN A 174 7.22 -2.57 -14.06
N ASN A 175 7.65 -2.32 -15.29
CA ASN A 175 7.63 -3.30 -16.37
C ASN A 175 8.55 -4.51 -16.10
N PHE A 176 9.55 -4.37 -15.25
CA PHE A 176 10.41 -5.47 -14.81
C PHE A 176 9.94 -6.08 -13.48
N LEU A 177 9.73 -5.23 -12.47
CA LEU A 177 9.46 -5.68 -11.10
C LEU A 177 8.15 -6.43 -10.96
N ILE A 178 7.08 -5.98 -11.65
CA ILE A 178 5.77 -6.62 -11.51
C ILE A 178 5.72 -8.02 -12.14
N PRO A 179 6.18 -8.25 -13.40
CA PRO A 179 6.25 -9.61 -13.93
C PRO A 179 7.18 -10.53 -13.12
N ALA A 180 8.32 -10.02 -12.66
CA ALA A 180 9.26 -10.78 -11.83
C ALA A 180 8.61 -11.18 -10.48
N LEU A 181 7.85 -10.26 -9.86
CA LEU A 181 7.10 -10.52 -8.64
C LEU A 181 6.08 -11.66 -8.84
N PHE A 182 5.31 -11.64 -9.94
CA PHE A 182 4.38 -12.72 -10.24
C PHE A 182 5.10 -14.05 -10.51
N ALA A 183 6.23 -14.02 -11.23
CA ALA A 183 7.00 -15.23 -11.47
C ALA A 183 7.48 -15.86 -10.16
N ILE A 184 8.02 -15.05 -9.24
CA ILE A 184 8.43 -15.51 -7.90
C ILE A 184 7.23 -16.02 -7.11
N LEU A 185 6.09 -15.31 -7.14
CA LEU A 185 4.87 -15.73 -6.45
C LEU A 185 4.41 -17.12 -6.91
N PHE A 186 4.41 -17.39 -8.22
CA PHE A 186 4.03 -18.72 -8.74
C PHE A 186 5.00 -19.81 -8.30
N VAL A 187 6.30 -19.54 -8.24
CA VAL A 187 7.29 -20.46 -7.69
C VAL A 187 7.01 -20.76 -6.21
N LEU A 188 6.77 -19.72 -5.42
CA LEU A 188 6.45 -19.85 -4.00
C LEU A 188 5.14 -20.60 -3.77
N LEU A 189 4.12 -20.32 -4.56
CA LEU A 189 2.84 -21.00 -4.49
C LEU A 189 2.99 -22.48 -4.84
N GLY A 190 3.70 -22.81 -5.94
CA GLY A 190 4.01 -24.19 -6.33
C GLY A 190 4.78 -24.94 -5.24
N TYR A 191 5.76 -24.28 -4.60
CA TYR A 191 6.47 -24.85 -3.46
C TYR A 191 5.52 -25.08 -2.26
N SER A 192 4.68 -24.08 -1.91
CA SER A 192 3.69 -24.23 -0.82
C SER A 192 2.68 -25.33 -1.09
N MET A 193 2.34 -25.59 -2.35
CA MET A 193 1.47 -26.70 -2.74
C MET A 193 2.15 -28.07 -2.55
N SER A 194 3.47 -28.14 -2.66
CA SER A 194 4.22 -29.42 -2.55
C SER A 194 4.56 -29.82 -1.12
N VAL A 195 4.79 -28.83 -0.23
CA VAL A 195 5.29 -29.08 1.13
C VAL A 195 4.40 -28.49 2.25
N GLY A 196 3.45 -27.62 1.88
CA GLY A 196 2.55 -26.95 2.79
C GLY A 196 1.23 -27.67 3.02
N ASP A 197 0.46 -27.27 4.03
CA ASP A 197 -0.92 -27.69 4.24
C ASP A 197 -1.88 -26.73 3.52
N MET A 198 -2.03 -26.93 2.22
CA MET A 198 -2.89 -26.10 1.38
C MET A 198 -4.38 -26.23 1.73
N HIS A 199 -4.79 -27.42 2.21
CA HIS A 199 -6.18 -27.64 2.63
C HIS A 199 -6.53 -26.83 3.87
N ALA A 200 -5.70 -26.88 4.91
CA ALA A 200 -5.90 -26.06 6.11
C ALA A 200 -5.86 -24.56 5.80
N ALA A 201 -4.94 -24.12 4.94
CA ALA A 201 -4.84 -22.73 4.52
C ALA A 201 -6.11 -22.26 3.77
N ALA A 202 -6.57 -23.04 2.81
CA ALA A 202 -7.79 -22.73 2.05
C ALA A 202 -9.03 -22.75 2.95
N HIS A 203 -9.14 -23.72 3.85
CA HIS A 203 -10.22 -23.79 4.83
C HIS A 203 -10.23 -22.53 5.73
N PHE A 204 -9.08 -22.15 6.28
CA PHE A 204 -8.95 -20.99 7.14
C PHE A 204 -9.33 -19.67 6.44
N MET A 205 -8.90 -19.50 5.19
CA MET A 205 -9.11 -18.25 4.46
C MET A 205 -10.47 -18.15 3.76
N PHE A 206 -11.08 -19.28 3.37
CA PHE A 206 -12.23 -19.25 2.45
C PHE A 206 -13.48 -19.96 2.98
N THR A 207 -13.40 -20.72 4.07
CA THR A 207 -14.63 -21.30 4.66
C THR A 207 -15.35 -20.24 5.47
N PRO A 208 -16.55 -19.78 5.06
CA PRO A 208 -17.23 -18.67 5.70
C PRO A 208 -17.56 -18.93 7.18
N ASP A 209 -17.12 -18.02 8.04
CA ASP A 209 -17.50 -17.99 9.46
C ASP A 209 -18.06 -16.60 9.80
N PHE A 210 -19.35 -16.44 9.60
CA PHE A 210 -20.03 -15.15 9.84
C PHE A 210 -20.07 -14.77 11.32
N SER A 211 -19.87 -15.72 12.25
CA SER A 211 -19.88 -15.44 13.69
C SER A 211 -18.71 -14.53 14.12
N LYS A 212 -17.64 -14.50 13.33
CA LYS A 212 -16.45 -13.68 13.59
C LYS A 212 -16.52 -12.28 12.97
N ILE A 213 -17.60 -11.94 12.24
CA ILE A 213 -17.78 -10.59 11.69
C ILE A 213 -18.20 -9.65 12.83
N THR A 214 -17.26 -8.87 13.30
CA THR A 214 -17.47 -7.83 14.32
C THR A 214 -17.26 -6.43 13.73
N PRO A 215 -17.74 -5.36 14.37
CA PRO A 215 -17.42 -3.99 13.93
C PRO A 215 -15.92 -3.75 13.78
N VAL A 216 -15.10 -4.30 14.66
CA VAL A 216 -13.64 -4.22 14.58
C VAL A 216 -13.10 -4.83 13.28
N VAL A 217 -13.59 -6.01 12.90
CA VAL A 217 -13.21 -6.68 11.65
C VAL A 217 -13.59 -5.82 10.45
N VAL A 218 -14.80 -5.25 10.43
CA VAL A 218 -15.27 -4.38 9.34
C VAL A 218 -14.39 -3.13 9.22
N LEU A 219 -14.08 -2.49 10.34
CA LEU A 219 -13.25 -1.28 10.37
C LEU A 219 -11.81 -1.57 9.93
N SER A 220 -11.25 -2.68 10.43
CA SER A 220 -9.91 -3.13 10.04
C SER A 220 -9.83 -3.44 8.55
N ALA A 221 -10.84 -4.12 8.00
CA ALA A 221 -10.91 -4.46 6.58
C ALA A 221 -11.05 -3.21 5.70
N LEU A 222 -11.88 -2.25 6.12
CA LEU A 222 -12.05 -0.98 5.38
C LEU A 222 -10.76 -0.15 5.41
N GLY A 223 -10.12 0.02 6.57
CA GLY A 223 -8.84 0.71 6.69
C GLY A 223 -7.75 0.04 5.83
N HIS A 224 -7.73 -1.31 5.83
CA HIS A 224 -6.80 -2.05 5.00
C HIS A 224 -7.09 -1.89 3.49
N ALA A 225 -8.35 -1.81 3.07
CA ALA A 225 -8.71 -1.57 1.67
C ALA A 225 -8.19 -0.20 1.15
N PHE A 226 -8.21 0.84 1.99
CA PHE A 226 -7.60 2.13 1.65
C PHE A 226 -6.08 2.02 1.45
N PHE A 227 -5.43 1.32 2.36
CA PHE A 227 -3.98 1.13 2.32
C PHE A 227 -3.56 0.28 1.12
N SER A 228 -4.22 -0.85 0.88
CA SER A 228 -3.94 -1.78 -0.22
C SER A 228 -4.06 -1.09 -1.59
N LEU A 229 -5.17 -0.39 -1.83
CA LEU A 229 -5.39 0.30 -3.11
C LEU A 229 -4.69 1.66 -3.22
N SER A 230 -3.86 2.05 -2.25
CA SER A 230 -3.14 3.33 -2.23
C SER A 230 -4.05 4.56 -2.37
N LEU A 231 -5.24 4.53 -1.74
CA LEU A 231 -6.24 5.59 -1.84
C LEU A 231 -5.98 6.72 -0.84
N GLY A 232 -6.33 7.95 -1.22
CA GLY A 232 -6.28 9.11 -0.33
C GLY A 232 -4.90 9.77 -0.19
N MET A 233 -3.85 9.21 -0.81
CA MET A 233 -2.49 9.74 -0.74
C MET A 233 -2.03 10.47 -2.02
N GLY A 234 -2.90 10.62 -3.02
CA GLY A 234 -2.58 11.32 -4.27
C GLY A 234 -1.75 10.52 -5.27
N SER A 235 -1.27 9.33 -4.94
CA SER A 235 -0.49 8.47 -5.84
C SER A 235 -1.32 8.05 -7.05
N VAL A 236 -2.52 7.56 -6.82
CA VAL A 236 -3.46 7.16 -7.88
C VAL A 236 -3.88 8.38 -8.71
N MET A 237 -4.06 9.56 -8.08
CA MET A 237 -4.38 10.81 -8.77
C MET A 237 -3.24 11.25 -9.70
N VAL A 238 -1.99 11.26 -9.22
CA VAL A 238 -0.86 11.66 -10.08
C VAL A 238 -0.65 10.68 -11.22
N TYR A 239 -0.83 9.37 -10.99
CA TYR A 239 -0.76 8.38 -12.06
C TYR A 239 -1.89 8.54 -13.07
N GLY A 240 -3.12 8.82 -12.58
CA GLY A 240 -4.26 9.19 -13.40
C GLY A 240 -4.02 10.43 -14.26
N SER A 241 -3.24 11.40 -13.75
CA SER A 241 -2.90 12.60 -14.51
C SER A 241 -2.00 12.36 -15.73
N TYR A 242 -1.33 11.23 -15.77
CA TYR A 242 -0.53 10.78 -16.93
C TYR A 242 -1.31 9.84 -17.87
N LEU A 243 -2.59 9.52 -17.53
CA LEU A 243 -3.43 8.59 -18.30
C LEU A 243 -4.03 9.26 -19.52
N GLN A 244 -3.95 8.59 -20.66
CA GLN A 244 -4.55 9.04 -21.92
C GLN A 244 -6.08 9.02 -21.84
N ARG A 245 -6.75 9.98 -22.48
CA ARG A 245 -8.21 10.15 -22.45
C ARG A 245 -9.00 9.00 -23.09
N ASN A 246 -8.41 8.22 -23.97
CA ASN A 246 -9.07 7.08 -24.65
C ASN A 246 -9.13 5.82 -23.78
N VAL A 247 -8.42 5.75 -22.64
CA VAL A 247 -8.41 4.60 -21.74
C VAL A 247 -9.63 4.62 -20.82
N SER A 248 -10.32 3.48 -20.69
CA SER A 248 -11.45 3.35 -19.76
C SER A 248 -10.98 3.32 -18.31
N ILE A 249 -11.39 4.28 -17.49
CA ILE A 249 -11.10 4.33 -16.06
C ILE A 249 -11.66 3.07 -15.36
N ALA A 250 -12.94 2.77 -15.60
CA ALA A 250 -13.63 1.67 -14.92
C ALA A 250 -12.95 0.32 -15.15
N GLN A 251 -12.68 -0.04 -16.42
CA GLN A 251 -12.02 -1.31 -16.73
C GLN A 251 -10.63 -1.40 -16.11
N THR A 252 -9.90 -0.30 -16.13
CA THR A 252 -8.55 -0.25 -15.58
C THR A 252 -8.57 -0.38 -14.05
N THR A 253 -9.48 0.32 -13.38
CA THR A 253 -9.65 0.25 -11.93
C THR A 253 -10.06 -1.15 -11.48
N ILE A 254 -11.04 -1.77 -12.15
CA ILE A 254 -11.48 -3.14 -11.82
C ILE A 254 -10.32 -4.11 -11.99
N TYR A 255 -9.54 -3.98 -13.08
CA TYR A 255 -8.37 -4.83 -13.30
C TYR A 255 -7.31 -4.66 -12.18
N ILE A 256 -7.00 -3.42 -11.80
CA ILE A 256 -6.01 -3.13 -10.75
C ILE A 256 -6.48 -3.73 -9.42
N ALA A 257 -7.74 -3.46 -9.02
CA ALA A 257 -8.30 -3.97 -7.77
C ALA A 257 -8.35 -5.51 -7.74
N LEU A 258 -8.67 -6.15 -8.87
CA LEU A 258 -8.67 -7.60 -8.99
C LEU A 258 -7.27 -8.18 -8.85
N VAL A 259 -6.29 -7.63 -9.57
CA VAL A 259 -4.90 -8.09 -9.52
C VAL A 259 -4.31 -7.90 -8.12
N ASP A 260 -4.56 -6.76 -7.50
CA ASP A 260 -4.14 -6.43 -6.14
C ASP A 260 -4.70 -7.42 -5.10
N THR A 261 -6.03 -7.61 -5.12
CA THR A 261 -6.72 -8.51 -4.20
C THR A 261 -6.32 -9.97 -4.41
N MET A 262 -6.29 -10.43 -5.67
CA MET A 262 -5.87 -11.81 -5.98
C MET A 262 -4.44 -12.07 -5.53
N LEU A 263 -3.52 -11.15 -5.78
CA LEU A 263 -2.13 -11.30 -5.35
C LEU A 263 -2.03 -11.43 -3.83
N GLY A 264 -2.70 -10.54 -3.09
CA GLY A 264 -2.70 -10.58 -1.63
C GLY A 264 -3.27 -11.90 -1.07
N LEU A 265 -4.36 -12.40 -1.67
CA LEU A 265 -4.96 -13.69 -1.28
C LEU A 265 -4.07 -14.88 -1.63
N LEU A 266 -3.40 -14.87 -2.79
CA LEU A 266 -2.47 -15.94 -3.19
C LEU A 266 -1.22 -15.96 -2.29
N VAL A 267 -0.69 -14.79 -1.95
CA VAL A 267 0.41 -14.68 -0.97
C VAL A 267 -0.03 -15.18 0.39
N GLY A 268 -1.21 -14.77 0.87
CA GLY A 268 -1.79 -15.25 2.13
C GLY A 268 -1.93 -16.77 2.13
N LEU A 269 -2.46 -17.34 1.04
CA LEU A 269 -2.62 -18.79 0.88
C LEU A 269 -1.27 -19.52 0.96
N ALA A 270 -0.24 -19.00 0.26
CA ALA A 270 1.10 -19.57 0.32
C ALA A 270 1.70 -19.50 1.73
N ILE A 271 1.56 -18.36 2.41
CA ILE A 271 2.04 -18.15 3.78
C ILE A 271 1.35 -19.12 4.74
N TYR A 272 0.01 -19.17 4.73
CA TYR A 272 -0.73 -20.02 5.66
C TYR A 272 -0.50 -21.50 5.41
N ALA A 273 -0.32 -21.94 4.17
CA ALA A 273 0.04 -23.32 3.87
C ALA A 273 1.35 -23.73 4.57
N LEU A 274 2.35 -22.85 4.56
CA LEU A 274 3.64 -23.09 5.24
C LEU A 274 3.50 -22.99 6.77
N VAL A 275 2.72 -22.05 7.28
CA VAL A 275 2.47 -21.85 8.72
C VAL A 275 1.79 -23.09 9.30
N PHE A 276 0.72 -23.61 8.69
CA PHE A 276 -0.03 -24.76 9.20
C PHE A 276 0.75 -26.07 9.07
N ALA A 277 1.52 -26.26 7.99
CA ALA A 277 2.37 -27.44 7.84
C ALA A 277 3.44 -27.54 8.94
N ASN A 278 3.83 -26.41 9.53
CA ASN A 278 4.80 -26.37 10.65
C ASN A 278 4.11 -26.22 12.02
N HIS A 279 2.79 -26.42 12.11
CA HIS A 279 2.01 -26.28 13.36
C HIS A 279 2.17 -24.93 14.07
N LEU A 280 2.45 -23.87 13.29
CA LEU A 280 2.61 -22.52 13.81
C LEU A 280 1.24 -21.80 13.87
N GLN A 281 1.16 -20.77 14.71
CA GLN A 281 -0.08 -20.01 14.89
C GLN A 281 -0.24 -18.94 13.79
N PRO A 282 -1.44 -18.77 13.20
CA PRO A 282 -1.68 -17.81 12.14
C PRO A 282 -1.79 -16.36 12.62
N ASN A 283 -1.92 -16.13 13.92
CA ASN A 283 -2.20 -14.85 14.57
C ASN A 283 -0.96 -14.21 15.21
N ALA A 284 0.24 -14.60 14.80
CA ALA A 284 1.45 -13.93 15.23
C ALA A 284 1.46 -12.47 14.77
N ASP A 285 1.79 -11.54 15.67
CA ASP A 285 1.93 -10.08 15.52
C ASP A 285 2.66 -9.67 14.21
N PRO A 286 2.95 -8.36 13.95
CA PRO A 286 3.79 -7.94 12.82
C PRO A 286 5.02 -8.80 12.57
N GLY A 287 5.39 -9.60 13.55
CA GLY A 287 6.36 -10.70 13.47
C GLY A 287 6.03 -11.84 12.52
N LEU A 288 4.81 -11.97 11.97
CA LEU A 288 4.47 -13.09 11.08
C LEU A 288 5.52 -13.30 9.97
N ILE A 289 5.92 -12.26 9.28
CA ILE A 289 6.91 -12.34 8.20
C ILE A 289 8.34 -12.43 8.74
N PHE A 290 8.66 -11.70 9.80
CA PHE A 290 10.03 -11.56 10.28
C PHE A 290 10.40 -12.53 11.40
N GLN A 291 9.43 -13.18 12.04
CA GLN A 291 9.65 -14.15 13.12
C GLN A 291 9.09 -15.53 12.78
N THR A 292 7.80 -15.62 12.37
CA THR A 292 7.14 -16.91 12.15
C THR A 292 7.60 -17.59 10.86
N LEU A 293 7.61 -16.87 9.72
CA LEU A 293 8.02 -17.46 8.44
C LEU A 293 9.48 -17.93 8.39
N PRO A 294 10.48 -17.25 8.99
CA PRO A 294 11.84 -17.78 9.09
C PRO A 294 11.92 -19.15 9.77
N ILE A 295 11.06 -19.42 10.77
CA ILE A 295 10.98 -20.74 11.42
C ILE A 295 10.49 -21.79 10.41
N ALA A 296 9.39 -21.49 9.72
CA ALA A 296 8.83 -22.38 8.70
C ALA A 296 9.84 -22.68 7.58
N PHE A 297 10.48 -21.66 7.04
CA PHE A 297 11.53 -21.84 6.03
C PHE A 297 12.72 -22.65 6.56
N GLY A 298 13.16 -22.40 7.79
CA GLY A 298 14.29 -23.10 8.39
C GLY A 298 14.04 -24.60 8.62
N ALA A 299 12.79 -25.02 8.75
CA ALA A 299 12.39 -26.41 8.96
C ALA A 299 12.15 -27.19 7.64
N MET A 300 12.05 -26.50 6.50
CA MET A 300 11.62 -27.09 5.23
C MET A 300 12.78 -27.34 4.24
N PRO A 301 12.63 -28.30 3.30
CA PRO A 301 13.63 -28.55 2.25
C PRO A 301 13.88 -27.28 1.42
N ALA A 302 15.14 -27.00 1.08
CA ALA A 302 15.55 -25.79 0.34
C ALA A 302 15.07 -24.46 0.96
N GLY A 303 14.76 -24.44 2.25
CA GLY A 303 14.12 -23.34 2.95
C GLY A 303 14.84 -22.01 2.83
N SER A 304 16.19 -21.98 2.88
CA SER A 304 16.97 -20.74 2.71
C SER A 304 16.81 -20.14 1.31
N PHE A 305 16.74 -20.99 0.27
CA PHE A 305 16.48 -20.52 -1.10
C PHE A 305 15.07 -19.93 -1.23
N ILE A 306 14.08 -20.64 -0.69
CA ILE A 306 12.67 -20.18 -0.69
C ILE A 306 12.49 -18.91 0.14
N ALA A 307 13.13 -18.82 1.31
CA ALA A 307 13.17 -17.60 2.11
C ALA A 307 13.76 -16.41 1.32
N THR A 308 14.87 -16.65 0.62
CA THR A 308 15.49 -15.62 -0.23
C THR A 308 14.52 -15.14 -1.32
N LEU A 309 13.87 -16.06 -2.05
CA LEU A 309 12.86 -15.71 -3.06
C LEU A 309 11.68 -14.94 -2.44
N PHE A 310 11.20 -15.39 -1.28
CA PHE A 310 10.11 -14.72 -0.57
C PHE A 310 10.48 -13.27 -0.20
N PHE A 311 11.64 -13.04 0.41
CA PHE A 311 12.06 -11.69 0.77
C PHE A 311 12.39 -10.82 -0.45
N ILE A 312 12.84 -11.40 -1.58
CA ILE A 312 12.96 -10.68 -2.86
C ILE A 312 11.57 -10.26 -3.39
N LEU A 313 10.57 -11.14 -3.32
CA LEU A 313 9.19 -10.81 -3.68
C LEU A 313 8.67 -9.64 -2.84
N VAL A 314 8.86 -9.70 -1.51
CA VAL A 314 8.48 -8.62 -0.57
C VAL A 314 9.24 -7.32 -0.91
N ALA A 315 10.54 -7.39 -1.23
CA ALA A 315 11.35 -6.23 -1.61
C ALA A 315 10.85 -5.58 -2.90
N PHE A 316 10.48 -6.36 -3.91
CA PHE A 316 9.95 -5.83 -5.18
C PHE A 316 8.61 -5.13 -4.97
N ALA A 317 7.71 -5.73 -4.20
CA ALA A 317 6.44 -5.12 -3.84
C ALA A 317 6.63 -3.83 -3.02
N ALA A 318 7.51 -3.87 -2.03
CA ALA A 318 7.83 -2.70 -1.23
C ALA A 318 8.40 -1.56 -2.10
N TRP A 319 9.28 -1.90 -3.04
CA TRP A 319 9.96 -0.92 -3.86
C TRP A 319 9.04 -0.25 -4.88
N THR A 320 8.16 -1.00 -5.55
CA THR A 320 7.15 -0.43 -6.48
C THR A 320 6.21 0.54 -5.80
N SER A 321 5.74 0.22 -4.59
CA SER A 321 4.89 1.12 -3.80
C SER A 321 5.65 2.33 -3.28
N ALA A 322 6.90 2.18 -2.82
CA ALA A 322 7.72 3.29 -2.34
C ALA A 322 7.94 4.36 -3.45
N ILE A 323 8.16 3.91 -4.69
CA ILE A 323 8.30 4.79 -5.86
C ILE A 323 7.03 5.63 -6.06
N SER A 324 5.85 5.03 -5.88
CA SER A 324 4.57 5.72 -6.09
C SER A 324 4.22 6.71 -4.98
N LEU A 325 4.64 6.44 -3.74
CA LEU A 325 4.37 7.30 -2.59
C LEU A 325 4.99 8.69 -2.70
N VAL A 326 6.17 8.79 -3.30
CA VAL A 326 6.90 10.06 -3.41
C VAL A 326 6.59 10.82 -4.70
N GLU A 327 6.10 10.14 -5.75
CA GLU A 327 5.86 10.76 -7.07
C GLU A 327 4.91 11.97 -7.02
N PRO A 328 3.79 12.01 -6.25
CA PRO A 328 2.94 13.18 -6.15
C PRO A 328 3.68 14.44 -5.72
N THR A 329 4.55 14.32 -4.72
CA THR A 329 5.31 15.45 -4.18
C THR A 329 6.44 15.87 -5.11
N ILE A 330 7.14 14.93 -5.75
CA ILE A 330 8.16 15.23 -6.77
C ILE A 330 7.54 15.89 -8.00
N ALA A 331 6.37 15.44 -8.44
CA ALA A 331 5.63 16.07 -9.55
C ALA A 331 5.32 17.55 -9.21
N TRP A 332 4.85 17.81 -8.00
CA TRP A 332 4.59 19.17 -7.55
C TRP A 332 5.86 20.03 -7.51
N VAL A 333 6.97 19.53 -6.97
CA VAL A 333 8.26 20.24 -6.94
C VAL A 333 8.71 20.63 -8.35
N VAL A 334 8.67 19.69 -9.28
CA VAL A 334 9.11 19.92 -10.68
C VAL A 334 8.19 20.87 -11.44
N GLU A 335 6.88 20.83 -11.16
CA GLU A 335 5.88 21.65 -11.86
C GLU A 335 5.80 23.10 -11.31
N ASN A 336 6.09 23.29 -10.01
CA ASN A 336 5.87 24.58 -9.33
C ASN A 336 7.16 25.31 -8.92
N THR A 337 8.32 24.69 -9.10
CA THR A 337 9.61 25.32 -8.76
C THR A 337 10.57 25.22 -9.93
N ASN A 338 11.68 25.98 -9.87
CA ASN A 338 12.78 25.89 -10.82
C ASN A 338 13.77 24.74 -10.50
N ILE A 339 13.41 23.89 -9.55
CA ILE A 339 14.24 22.76 -9.11
C ILE A 339 14.10 21.63 -10.12
N ASN A 340 15.21 21.13 -10.65
CA ASN A 340 15.18 19.96 -11.50
C ASN A 340 14.83 18.70 -10.71
N ARG A 341 14.31 17.68 -11.39
CA ARG A 341 13.83 16.45 -10.78
C ARG A 341 14.87 15.74 -9.91
N LYS A 342 16.14 15.71 -10.32
CA LYS A 342 17.22 15.07 -9.56
C LYS A 342 17.47 15.77 -8.23
N LEU A 343 17.55 17.10 -8.24
CA LEU A 343 17.72 17.90 -7.03
C LEU A 343 16.47 17.81 -6.13
N GLY A 344 15.26 17.83 -6.72
CA GLY A 344 14.02 17.62 -5.98
C GLY A 344 13.99 16.27 -5.26
N CYS A 345 14.42 15.21 -5.94
CA CYS A 345 14.56 13.87 -5.32
C CYS A 345 15.61 13.85 -4.22
N LEU A 346 16.73 14.55 -4.40
CA LEU A 346 17.75 14.63 -3.35
C LEU A 346 17.22 15.34 -2.10
N LEU A 347 16.62 16.52 -2.25
CA LEU A 347 16.11 17.33 -1.13
C LEU A 347 14.95 16.62 -0.40
N LEU A 348 13.93 16.19 -1.15
CA LEU A 348 12.79 15.51 -0.56
C LEU A 348 13.17 14.13 -0.01
N GLY A 349 14.02 13.40 -0.71
CA GLY A 349 14.54 12.12 -0.25
C GLY A 349 15.32 12.24 1.05
N SER A 350 16.17 13.28 1.19
CA SER A 350 16.88 13.57 2.43
C SER A 350 15.93 13.92 3.57
N LEU A 351 14.88 14.71 3.31
CA LEU A 351 13.85 15.02 4.31
C LEU A 351 13.14 13.76 4.80
N ILE A 352 12.67 12.92 3.87
CA ILE A 352 12.00 11.65 4.21
C ILE A 352 12.94 10.72 4.96
N TRP A 353 14.19 10.64 4.54
CA TRP A 353 15.24 9.86 5.19
C TRP A 353 15.47 10.34 6.63
N LEU A 354 15.55 11.66 6.88
CA LEU A 354 15.69 12.20 8.22
C LEU A 354 14.49 11.85 9.12
N ILE A 355 13.26 11.95 8.60
CA ILE A 355 12.07 11.47 9.34
C ILE A 355 12.18 9.97 9.61
N GLY A 356 12.63 9.19 8.63
CA GLY A 356 12.87 7.76 8.78
C GLY A 356 13.92 7.40 9.84
N ILE A 357 14.94 8.25 10.05
CA ILE A 357 15.88 8.09 11.17
C ILE A 357 15.16 8.15 12.52
N SER A 358 14.19 9.06 12.70
CA SER A 358 13.41 9.10 13.94
C SER A 358 12.60 7.81 14.14
N VAL A 359 12.10 7.23 13.06
CA VAL A 359 11.41 5.94 13.08
C VAL A 359 12.39 4.80 13.44
N VAL A 360 13.59 4.78 12.86
CA VAL A 360 14.64 3.81 13.25
C VAL A 360 14.94 3.91 14.75
N LEU A 361 15.13 5.12 15.25
CA LEU A 361 15.47 5.34 16.66
C LEU A 361 14.32 4.97 17.61
N SER A 362 13.07 4.98 17.15
CA SER A 362 11.93 4.58 17.98
C SER A 362 11.91 3.10 18.38
N PHE A 363 12.68 2.25 17.71
CA PHE A 363 12.83 0.84 18.06
C PHE A 363 13.95 0.57 19.06
N ASN A 364 14.77 1.57 19.39
CA ASN A 364 15.94 1.43 20.25
C ASN A 364 16.16 2.64 21.14
N VAL A 365 16.97 3.62 20.72
CA VAL A 365 17.40 4.78 21.55
C VAL A 365 16.22 5.64 22.02
N TRP A 366 15.15 5.74 21.21
CA TRP A 366 13.95 6.55 21.50
C TRP A 366 12.71 5.71 21.79
N GLN A 367 12.87 4.46 22.24
CA GLN A 367 11.73 3.56 22.50
C GLN A 367 10.73 4.12 23.54
N ASP A 368 11.22 4.97 24.46
CA ASP A 368 10.39 5.61 25.50
C ASP A 368 9.74 6.91 25.05
N VAL A 369 10.11 7.42 23.86
CA VAL A 369 9.51 8.65 23.30
C VAL A 369 8.10 8.33 22.81
N LYS A 370 7.11 8.97 23.44
CA LYS A 370 5.71 8.84 23.03
C LYS A 370 5.25 10.14 22.36
N LEU A 371 4.55 10.01 21.24
CA LEU A 371 3.98 11.11 20.47
C LEU A 371 2.45 11.13 20.57
N VAL A 372 1.79 11.01 19.44
CA VAL A 372 0.33 11.06 19.34
C VAL A 372 -0.28 9.80 19.96
N PHE A 373 -1.36 9.96 20.70
CA PHE A 373 -2.09 8.88 21.39
C PHE A 373 -1.26 8.06 22.42
N GLY A 374 -0.13 8.59 22.91
CA GLY A 374 0.76 7.88 23.83
C GLY A 374 1.52 6.73 23.18
N LEU A 375 1.56 6.67 21.85
CA LEU A 375 2.25 5.65 21.05
C LEU A 375 3.69 6.08 20.71
N GLY A 376 4.54 5.11 20.40
CA GLY A 376 5.88 5.35 19.84
C GLY A 376 5.82 6.08 18.49
N ILE A 377 6.98 6.53 17.99
CA ILE A 377 7.05 7.34 16.75
C ILE A 377 6.49 6.54 15.55
N PHE A 378 6.95 5.29 15.38
CA PHE A 378 6.48 4.40 14.31
C PHE A 378 4.96 4.20 14.34
N ASP A 379 4.44 3.79 15.49
CA ASP A 379 3.00 3.49 15.65
C ASP A 379 2.15 4.76 15.50
N SER A 380 2.67 5.91 15.94
CA SER A 380 2.01 7.21 15.77
C SER A 380 1.88 7.59 14.30
N LEU A 381 2.93 7.39 13.51
CA LEU A 381 2.93 7.67 12.07
C LEU A 381 2.02 6.70 11.31
N ASP A 382 2.09 5.39 11.60
CA ASP A 382 1.21 4.40 10.97
C ASP A 382 -0.26 4.69 11.30
N LYS A 383 -0.59 4.91 12.57
CA LYS A 383 -1.96 5.20 13.00
C LYS A 383 -2.48 6.51 12.40
N LEU A 384 -1.68 7.58 12.43
CA LEU A 384 -2.06 8.87 11.84
C LEU A 384 -2.35 8.75 10.35
N THR A 385 -1.48 8.07 9.63
CA THR A 385 -1.62 7.96 8.16
C THR A 385 -2.70 6.96 7.77
N SER A 386 -2.64 5.72 8.26
CA SER A 386 -3.53 4.64 7.83
C SER A 386 -4.95 4.77 8.36
N THR A 387 -5.13 5.37 9.56
CA THR A 387 -6.42 5.40 10.23
C THR A 387 -7.13 6.77 10.09
N ILE A 388 -6.37 7.86 9.91
CA ILE A 388 -6.94 9.21 9.84
C ILE A 388 -6.76 9.81 8.45
N LEU A 389 -5.52 9.98 7.97
CA LEU A 389 -5.26 10.76 6.77
C LEU A 389 -5.77 10.08 5.49
N LEU A 390 -5.53 8.77 5.30
CA LEU A 390 -6.00 8.04 4.11
C LEU A 390 -7.53 8.02 4.02
N PRO A 391 -8.29 7.61 5.07
CA PRO A 391 -9.74 7.66 5.01
C PRO A 391 -10.29 9.09 4.84
N THR A 392 -9.70 10.10 5.51
CA THR A 392 -10.10 11.50 5.33
C THR A 392 -9.90 11.94 3.87
N GLY A 393 -8.77 11.59 3.27
CA GLY A 393 -8.48 11.87 1.86
C GLY A 393 -9.53 11.28 0.94
N GLY A 394 -9.81 9.99 1.10
CA GLY A 394 -10.85 9.30 0.33
C GLY A 394 -12.25 9.89 0.52
N LEU A 395 -12.64 10.20 1.76
CA LEU A 395 -13.91 10.84 2.08
C LEU A 395 -14.06 12.20 1.38
N LEU A 396 -13.05 13.04 1.50
CA LEU A 396 -13.10 14.39 0.90
C LEU A 396 -13.06 14.33 -0.62
N MET A 397 -12.34 13.37 -1.23
CA MET A 397 -12.38 13.14 -2.69
C MET A 397 -13.76 12.68 -3.16
N ALA A 398 -14.41 11.76 -2.42
CA ALA A 398 -15.75 11.31 -2.71
C ALA A 398 -16.77 12.47 -2.64
N ILE A 399 -16.68 13.27 -1.58
CA ILE A 399 -17.54 14.46 -1.41
C ILE A 399 -17.31 15.45 -2.53
N PHE A 400 -16.06 15.77 -2.87
CA PHE A 400 -15.75 16.73 -3.92
C PHE A 400 -16.29 16.28 -5.28
N ALA A 401 -16.00 15.04 -5.69
CA ALA A 401 -16.47 14.50 -6.96
C ALA A 401 -17.98 14.31 -7.04
N GLY A 402 -18.59 13.93 -5.91
CA GLY A 402 -20.03 13.62 -5.85
C GLY A 402 -20.96 14.81 -5.75
N TYR A 403 -20.50 15.90 -5.11
CA TYR A 403 -21.37 17.03 -4.74
C TYR A 403 -20.92 18.38 -5.27
N PHE A 404 -19.62 18.57 -5.56
CA PHE A 404 -19.10 19.85 -6.08
C PHE A 404 -18.87 19.81 -7.59
N MET A 405 -18.36 18.71 -8.14
CA MET A 405 -18.15 18.61 -9.58
C MET A 405 -19.48 18.56 -10.34
N GLN A 406 -19.51 19.19 -11.51
CA GLN A 406 -20.67 19.10 -12.41
C GLN A 406 -20.86 17.65 -12.88
N LYS A 407 -22.07 17.13 -12.77
CA LYS A 407 -22.42 15.75 -13.15
C LYS A 407 -21.99 15.40 -14.58
N GLN A 408 -22.10 16.38 -15.51
CA GLN A 408 -21.69 16.19 -16.90
C GLN A 408 -20.20 15.90 -17.00
N HIS A 409 -19.34 16.65 -16.29
CA HIS A 409 -17.88 16.46 -16.29
C HIS A 409 -17.48 15.08 -15.74
N VAL A 410 -18.15 14.63 -14.68
CA VAL A 410 -17.93 13.29 -14.11
C VAL A 410 -18.34 12.20 -15.09
N PHE A 411 -19.49 12.38 -15.76
CA PHE A 411 -19.99 11.42 -16.74
C PHE A 411 -19.09 11.32 -17.98
N GLU A 412 -18.63 12.46 -18.49
CA GLU A 412 -17.70 12.56 -19.63
C GLU A 412 -16.37 11.85 -19.36
N GLU A 413 -15.85 11.95 -18.11
CA GLU A 413 -14.60 11.33 -17.74
C GLU A 413 -14.75 9.82 -17.48
N LEU A 414 -15.76 9.39 -16.73
CA LEU A 414 -15.95 7.99 -16.39
C LEU A 414 -16.44 7.15 -17.58
N ARG A 415 -17.21 7.74 -18.50
CA ARG A 415 -17.77 7.08 -19.70
C ARG A 415 -18.49 5.77 -19.40
N LEU A 416 -19.22 5.75 -18.29
CA LEU A 416 -20.00 4.60 -17.86
C LEU A 416 -21.35 4.55 -18.54
N LYS A 417 -21.87 3.32 -18.75
CA LYS A 417 -23.28 3.14 -19.11
C LYS A 417 -24.18 3.70 -18.00
N PRO A 418 -25.40 4.18 -18.31
CA PRO A 418 -26.25 4.88 -17.33
C PRO A 418 -26.47 4.13 -16.01
N LEU A 419 -26.70 2.80 -16.06
CA LEU A 419 -26.85 1.98 -14.85
C LEU A 419 -25.56 1.91 -14.04
N ALA A 420 -24.43 1.65 -14.69
CA ALA A 420 -23.13 1.60 -14.02
C ALA A 420 -22.74 2.95 -13.39
N PHE A 421 -23.10 4.07 -14.07
CA PHE A 421 -22.92 5.42 -13.50
C PHE A 421 -23.79 5.63 -12.26
N LYS A 422 -25.03 5.16 -12.26
CA LYS A 422 -25.92 5.23 -11.10
C LYS A 422 -25.36 4.41 -9.94
N CYS A 423 -24.87 3.18 -10.19
CA CYS A 423 -24.24 2.34 -9.17
C CYS A 423 -22.97 3.00 -8.60
N TRP A 424 -22.07 3.51 -9.45
CA TRP A 424 -20.90 4.25 -9.03
C TRP A 424 -21.29 5.46 -8.17
N LYS A 425 -22.28 6.24 -8.59
CA LYS A 425 -22.73 7.41 -7.85
C LYS A 425 -23.25 7.07 -6.46
N ILE A 426 -24.03 5.99 -6.32
CA ILE A 426 -24.51 5.54 -5.02
C ILE A 426 -23.32 5.09 -4.15
N ALA A 427 -22.42 4.30 -4.70
CA ALA A 427 -21.24 3.81 -3.99
C ALA A 427 -20.31 4.96 -3.54
N ASN A 428 -19.99 5.89 -4.45
CA ASN A 428 -19.10 7.02 -4.15
C ASN A 428 -19.73 8.07 -3.23
N ASN A 429 -21.01 8.41 -3.44
CA ASN A 429 -21.63 9.55 -2.74
C ASN A 429 -22.30 9.16 -1.42
N ILE A 430 -22.69 7.89 -1.26
CA ILE A 430 -23.46 7.43 -0.10
C ILE A 430 -22.68 6.35 0.65
N ILE A 431 -22.37 5.22 0.00
CA ILE A 431 -21.78 4.06 0.69
C ILE A 431 -20.40 4.39 1.23
N ALA A 432 -19.50 4.93 0.41
CA ALA A 432 -18.13 5.23 0.84
C ALA A 432 -18.09 6.29 1.96
N PRO A 433 -18.79 7.45 1.88
CA PRO A 433 -18.83 8.40 2.99
C PRO A 433 -19.39 7.81 4.28
N ILE A 434 -20.50 7.06 4.24
CA ILE A 434 -21.09 6.44 5.43
C ILE A 434 -20.11 5.43 6.05
N ALA A 435 -19.50 4.57 5.24
CA ALA A 435 -18.53 3.59 5.71
C ALA A 435 -17.32 4.25 6.38
N ILE A 436 -16.79 5.31 5.79
CA ILE A 436 -15.64 6.03 6.36
C ILE A 436 -16.02 6.77 7.65
N LEU A 437 -17.19 7.42 7.68
CA LEU A 437 -17.67 8.10 8.88
C LEU A 437 -17.92 7.10 10.01
N ALA A 438 -18.44 5.90 9.72
CA ALA A 438 -18.60 4.84 10.72
C ALA A 438 -17.25 4.45 11.34
N VAL A 439 -16.17 4.37 10.54
CA VAL A 439 -14.80 4.17 11.06
C VAL A 439 -14.42 5.27 12.04
N PHE A 440 -14.64 6.53 11.68
CA PHE A 440 -14.28 7.65 12.55
C PHE A 440 -15.09 7.68 13.83
N PHE A 441 -16.42 7.43 13.78
CA PHE A 441 -17.27 7.37 14.97
C PHE A 441 -16.81 6.29 15.94
N TYR A 442 -16.42 5.13 15.43
CA TYR A 442 -15.87 4.05 16.25
C TYR A 442 -14.51 4.43 16.85
N LEU A 443 -13.59 4.99 16.05
CA LEU A 443 -12.26 5.38 16.49
C LEU A 443 -12.27 6.44 17.60
N PHE A 444 -13.23 7.36 17.54
CA PHE A 444 -13.39 8.40 18.56
C PHE A 444 -14.29 7.96 19.73
N GLY A 445 -14.69 6.68 19.78
CA GLY A 445 -15.51 6.12 20.87
C GLY A 445 -16.93 6.66 20.91
N LEU A 446 -17.43 7.22 19.80
CA LEU A 446 -18.79 7.75 19.70
C LEU A 446 -19.84 6.66 19.44
N VAL A 447 -19.41 5.48 19.00
CA VAL A 447 -20.22 4.27 18.84
C VAL A 447 -19.42 3.09 19.41
N LYS A 448 -20.07 2.24 20.20
CA LYS A 448 -19.51 1.00 20.79
C LYS A 448 -19.79 -0.22 19.91
#